data_49271dff89b8a1cb84be08535034604f
#
_entry.id   49271dff89b8a1cb84be08535034604f
#
_cell.length_a   1.000
_cell.length_b   1.000
_cell.length_c   1.000
_cell.angle_alpha   90.00
_cell.angle_beta   90.00
_cell.angle_gamma   90.00
#
_symmetry.space_group_name_H-M   'P 1'
#
loop_
_entity.id
_entity.type
_entity.pdbx_description
1 polymer ?
#
loop_
_entity_poly.entity_id
_entity_poly.type
_entity_poly.pdbx_seq_one_letter_code
_entity_poly.pdbx_strand_id
1 'polypeptide(L)'
;MKWKKMTALFLCGAMTAGLFAGCAKGEEKKGENKDKKEVRGGYVEEELKGPWGEEELYLGSFLNKEKQLSVYTQKEQEGEGIKVYSYTQQGKDDWKKQEETWVEERIDADTYVNYLLQGEDRNLYLMTNDVVEMDESGMTTSEDGEVLLPPQPTYLYRHTSEGETQEVPVESLDLEYQEQHGGFMPYYLGVAENGTIALVEAISSNIVLYDGATGKETYTLPSHQILTNSDGMIRLSGNTVTTLGQDQKSLVSYDVTTGEETSHIKVEGAESGFGFLDVTEDGTYYIASDKGISVYKENGSIGEQIYDGSRGSMGETAGSLTIKNFLAAGEQEFYGVYESYPANTFSVCRYYYDKHMSTKTEKTLSVYGLYESGMAEAAVRAFEKKHPEVDVDYQYAMKREEEGNPEDYIDALNTSLLNQEGADVLFLDDLPVDSYIEKGILEDLTAFADQKVKEQTLVSGVAEGMKKDGKLYELPATFRLPVFYGTEEAIARLDSLESVKQFLEAQSGRKRLSVQRLMSRLLISYLR
;
A
#
# COMPACT_ATOMS: atom_id res chain seq x y z
N MET A 1 47.19 13.98 0.88
CA MET A 1 45.88 13.37 1.12
C MET A 1 45.39 13.66 2.56
N LYS A 2 45.55 14.88 3.08
CA LYS A 2 45.15 15.29 4.45
C LYS A 2 44.24 16.54 4.49
N TRP A 3 43.89 17.08 3.34
CA TRP A 3 43.09 18.33 3.26
C TRP A 3 41.58 18.14 2.96
N LYS A 4 41.16 16.95 2.54
CA LYS A 4 39.73 16.68 2.26
C LYS A 4 38.91 16.28 3.49
N LYS A 5 39.55 15.87 4.60
CA LYS A 5 38.85 15.51 5.85
C LYS A 5 38.53 16.70 6.77
N MET A 6 39.15 17.85 6.55
CA MET A 6 38.87 19.06 7.35
C MET A 6 37.70 19.91 6.84
N THR A 7 37.30 19.72 5.60
CA THR A 7 36.20 20.51 4.99
C THR A 7 34.82 19.96 5.38
N ALA A 8 34.71 18.67 5.66
CA ALA A 8 33.42 18.05 6.08
C ALA A 8 33.09 18.41 7.54
N LEU A 9 34.06 18.50 8.43
CA LEU A 9 33.81 18.90 9.82
C LEU A 9 33.43 20.39 9.98
N PHE A 10 33.80 21.24 9.02
CA PHE A 10 33.48 22.67 9.09
C PHE A 10 32.05 22.97 8.53
N LEU A 11 31.48 22.09 7.70
CA LEU A 11 30.11 22.26 7.22
C LEU A 11 29.05 21.83 8.26
N CYS A 12 29.31 20.78 9.03
CA CYS A 12 28.43 20.39 10.13
C CYS A 12 28.38 21.41 11.27
N GLY A 13 29.53 22.07 11.58
CA GLY A 13 29.60 23.10 12.62
C GLY A 13 28.95 24.45 12.24
N ALA A 14 28.72 24.71 10.95
CA ALA A 14 28.13 25.96 10.48
C ALA A 14 26.57 25.93 10.42
N MET A 15 25.94 24.75 10.36
CA MET A 15 24.50 24.64 10.38
C MET A 15 23.90 24.69 11.80
N THR A 16 24.66 24.29 12.83
CA THR A 16 24.22 24.36 14.22
C THR A 16 24.40 25.73 14.88
N ALA A 17 25.23 26.62 14.31
CA ALA A 17 25.46 27.98 14.86
C ALA A 17 24.44 29.02 14.34
N GLY A 18 23.60 28.69 13.38
CA GLY A 18 22.60 29.60 12.76
C GLY A 18 21.30 29.73 13.52
N LEU A 19 21.00 28.85 14.49
CA LEU A 19 19.71 28.80 15.19
C LEU A 19 19.70 29.44 16.59
N PHE A 20 20.84 29.95 17.11
CA PHE A 20 20.93 30.55 18.46
C PHE A 20 21.22 32.05 18.52
N ALA A 21 21.11 32.81 17.43
CA ALA A 21 21.37 34.25 17.44
C ALA A 21 20.10 35.09 17.23
N GLY A 22 19.11 34.93 18.12
CA GLY A 22 17.87 35.69 18.00
C GLY A 22 17.04 35.82 19.27
N CYS A 23 17.64 36.00 20.45
CA CYS A 23 16.90 36.50 21.61
C CYS A 23 17.85 37.07 22.67
N ALA A 24 18.16 38.38 22.59
CA ALA A 24 18.58 39.14 23.75
C ALA A 24 18.17 40.62 23.62
N LYS A 25 17.30 41.01 24.55
CA LYS A 25 16.90 42.36 25.02
C LYS A 25 15.62 42.95 24.40
N GLY A 26 14.62 43.03 25.25
CA GLY A 26 13.45 43.88 25.15
C GLY A 26 12.46 43.62 26.29
N GLU A 27 12.38 44.59 27.19
CA GLU A 27 11.63 44.70 28.45
C GLU A 27 10.25 44.05 28.56
N GLU A 28 9.99 43.51 29.76
CA GLU A 28 8.69 43.02 30.26
C GLU A 28 7.56 44.03 30.05
N LYS A 29 6.56 43.63 29.27
CA LYS A 29 5.18 44.09 29.44
C LYS A 29 4.31 42.86 29.61
N LYS A 30 3.80 42.66 30.86
CA LYS A 30 2.69 41.77 31.15
C LYS A 30 1.49 42.17 30.29
N GLY A 31 1.17 41.32 29.32
CA GLY A 31 -0.05 41.36 28.56
C GLY A 31 -0.48 39.91 28.34
N GLU A 32 -1.63 39.55 28.89
CA GLU A 32 -2.29 38.28 28.64
C GLU A 32 -2.41 38.03 27.13
N ASN A 33 -1.58 37.18 26.59
CA ASN A 33 -1.77 36.69 25.23
C ASN A 33 -2.28 35.23 25.39
N LYS A 34 -3.60 35.10 25.36
CA LYS A 34 -4.25 33.80 25.12
C LYS A 34 -3.68 33.32 23.80
N ASP A 35 -2.98 32.18 23.83
CA ASP A 35 -2.49 31.46 22.66
C ASP A 35 -3.64 31.25 21.68
N LYS A 36 -3.73 32.13 20.69
CA LYS A 36 -4.56 31.86 19.51
C LYS A 36 -3.84 30.74 18.76
N LYS A 37 -4.39 29.52 18.80
CA LYS A 37 -3.98 28.46 17.89
C LYS A 37 -3.98 29.03 16.48
N GLU A 38 -2.84 28.99 15.83
CA GLU A 38 -2.74 29.43 14.42
C GLU A 38 -3.37 28.33 13.56
N VAL A 39 -4.62 28.55 13.18
CA VAL A 39 -5.38 27.64 12.34
C VAL A 39 -4.99 27.94 10.90
N ARG A 40 -4.28 27.01 10.24
CA ARG A 40 -3.87 27.17 8.83
C ARG A 40 -4.70 26.34 7.86
N GLY A 41 -5.50 25.41 8.37
CA GLY A 41 -6.17 24.40 7.57
C GLY A 41 -5.20 23.37 7.01
N GLY A 42 -5.69 22.19 6.62
CA GLY A 42 -4.90 21.12 6.02
C GLY A 42 -5.78 19.94 5.63
N TYR A 43 -5.20 18.99 4.90
CA TYR A 43 -5.90 17.76 4.57
C TYR A 43 -5.83 16.78 5.74
N VAL A 44 -6.94 16.08 5.96
CA VAL A 44 -7.11 15.07 7.01
C VAL A 44 -7.48 13.76 6.36
N GLU A 45 -6.87 12.66 6.81
CA GLU A 45 -7.29 11.31 6.50
C GLU A 45 -8.33 10.84 7.52
N GLU A 46 -9.41 10.25 7.04
CA GLU A 46 -10.45 9.63 7.85
C GLU A 46 -10.78 8.24 7.27
N GLU A 47 -10.58 7.19 8.06
CA GLU A 47 -11.03 5.86 7.69
C GLU A 47 -12.55 5.77 7.83
N LEU A 48 -13.23 5.41 6.75
CA LEU A 48 -14.68 5.29 6.72
C LEU A 48 -15.11 3.94 7.30
N LYS A 49 -16.06 3.96 8.20
CA LYS A 49 -16.71 2.75 8.74
C LYS A 49 -17.83 2.33 7.81
N GLY A 50 -17.49 1.48 6.84
CA GLY A 50 -18.50 0.89 5.96
C GLY A 50 -19.22 -0.29 6.62
N PRO A 51 -20.43 -0.65 6.14
CA PRO A 51 -21.23 -1.76 6.68
C PRO A 51 -20.83 -3.13 6.12
N TRP A 52 -19.75 -3.24 5.37
CA TRP A 52 -19.22 -4.52 4.87
C TRP A 52 -18.61 -5.35 5.99
N GLY A 53 -18.69 -6.68 5.87
CA GLY A 53 -18.10 -7.62 6.83
C GLY A 53 -16.62 -7.90 6.55
N GLU A 54 -15.91 -8.41 7.57
CA GLU A 54 -14.49 -8.79 7.47
C GLU A 54 -14.23 -9.90 6.42
N GLU A 55 -15.27 -10.68 6.05
CA GLU A 55 -15.18 -11.75 5.05
C GLU A 55 -15.55 -11.27 3.64
N GLU A 56 -15.90 -10.01 3.47
CA GLU A 56 -16.22 -9.45 2.17
C GLU A 56 -14.94 -8.99 1.45
N LEU A 57 -14.76 -9.44 0.21
CA LEU A 57 -13.63 -9.07 -0.64
C LEU A 57 -14.01 -7.90 -1.54
N TYR A 58 -13.10 -6.97 -1.73
CA TYR A 58 -13.27 -5.83 -2.60
C TYR A 58 -13.31 -6.24 -4.08
N LEU A 59 -14.25 -5.70 -4.84
CA LEU A 59 -14.37 -5.89 -6.29
C LEU A 59 -14.11 -4.62 -7.08
N GLY A 60 -14.57 -3.46 -6.59
CA GLY A 60 -14.45 -2.21 -7.31
C GLY A 60 -15.06 -1.04 -6.56
N SER A 61 -14.71 0.17 -6.97
CA SER A 61 -15.32 1.39 -6.43
C SER A 61 -15.28 2.52 -7.46
N PHE A 62 -16.24 3.40 -7.41
CA PHE A 62 -16.33 4.58 -8.28
C PHE A 62 -17.22 5.66 -7.63
N LEU A 63 -17.16 6.86 -8.18
CA LEU A 63 -18.04 7.96 -7.81
C LEU A 63 -19.23 8.01 -8.75
N ASN A 64 -20.44 8.00 -8.20
CA ASN A 64 -21.63 8.19 -9.00
C ASN A 64 -21.76 9.66 -9.46
N LYS A 65 -22.84 9.99 -10.17
CA LYS A 65 -23.11 11.32 -10.72
C LYS A 65 -23.18 12.40 -9.64
N GLU A 66 -23.64 12.04 -8.45
CA GLU A 66 -23.75 12.91 -7.29
C GLU A 66 -22.44 12.98 -6.49
N LYS A 67 -21.34 12.44 -7.03
CA LYS A 67 -20.01 12.31 -6.37
C LYS A 67 -20.05 11.48 -5.09
N GLN A 68 -21.05 10.60 -4.93
CA GLN A 68 -21.11 9.68 -3.81
C GLN A 68 -20.28 8.44 -4.13
N LEU A 69 -19.51 7.97 -3.16
CA LEU A 69 -18.72 6.76 -3.29
C LEU A 69 -19.61 5.52 -3.30
N SER A 70 -19.40 4.66 -4.28
CA SER A 70 -19.95 3.32 -4.35
C SER A 70 -18.84 2.29 -4.24
N VAL A 71 -18.98 1.32 -3.34
CA VAL A 71 -18.02 0.23 -3.12
C VAL A 71 -18.74 -1.08 -3.38
N TYR A 72 -18.12 -1.95 -4.18
CA TYR A 72 -18.63 -3.26 -4.51
C TYR A 72 -17.79 -4.33 -3.85
N THR A 73 -18.46 -5.33 -3.28
CA THR A 73 -17.82 -6.44 -2.56
C THR A 73 -18.45 -7.77 -2.96
N GLN A 74 -17.68 -8.84 -2.77
CA GLN A 74 -18.20 -10.21 -2.87
C GLN A 74 -17.95 -10.99 -1.58
N LYS A 75 -18.81 -11.96 -1.33
CA LYS A 75 -18.69 -12.90 -0.20
C LYS A 75 -19.15 -14.28 -0.63
N GLU A 76 -18.36 -15.29 -0.31
CA GLU A 76 -18.81 -16.67 -0.43
C GLU A 76 -19.77 -17.00 0.71
N GLN A 77 -20.92 -17.57 0.40
CA GLN A 77 -21.93 -17.97 1.37
C GLN A 77 -22.23 -19.47 1.23
N GLU A 78 -22.00 -20.20 2.32
CA GLU A 78 -22.17 -21.66 2.34
C GLU A 78 -23.56 -22.09 1.87
N GLY A 79 -23.61 -22.87 0.78
CA GLY A 79 -24.84 -23.38 0.18
C GLY A 79 -25.61 -22.40 -0.72
N GLU A 80 -25.21 -21.15 -0.82
CA GLU A 80 -25.83 -20.12 -1.67
C GLU A 80 -24.91 -19.60 -2.79
N GLY A 81 -23.61 -19.96 -2.75
CA GLY A 81 -22.61 -19.49 -3.71
C GLY A 81 -22.05 -18.11 -3.39
N ILE A 82 -21.62 -17.38 -4.42
CA ILE A 82 -21.05 -16.04 -4.27
C ILE A 82 -22.17 -15.02 -4.26
N LYS A 83 -22.17 -14.17 -3.24
CA LYS A 83 -23.05 -13.01 -3.12
C LYS A 83 -22.28 -11.73 -3.38
N VAL A 84 -22.88 -10.80 -4.10
CA VAL A 84 -22.28 -9.50 -4.44
C VAL A 84 -23.15 -8.37 -3.91
N TYR A 85 -22.49 -7.43 -3.26
CA TYR A 85 -23.15 -6.27 -2.68
C TYR A 85 -22.52 -4.97 -3.18
N SER A 86 -23.35 -3.96 -3.39
CA SER A 86 -22.90 -2.58 -3.50
C SER A 86 -23.28 -1.78 -2.26
N TYR A 87 -22.43 -0.86 -1.90
CA TYR A 87 -22.60 0.08 -0.79
C TYR A 87 -22.40 1.48 -1.32
N THR A 88 -23.47 2.27 -1.39
CA THR A 88 -23.40 3.66 -1.85
C THR A 88 -23.52 4.60 -0.65
N GLN A 89 -22.54 5.47 -0.48
CA GLN A 89 -22.48 6.43 0.60
C GLN A 89 -23.60 7.47 0.45
N GLN A 90 -24.42 7.65 1.50
CA GLN A 90 -25.49 8.65 1.56
C GLN A 90 -25.12 9.81 2.49
N GLY A 91 -24.18 9.59 3.38
CA GLY A 91 -23.65 10.55 4.35
C GLY A 91 -22.36 9.98 4.96
N LYS A 92 -21.79 10.65 5.97
CA LYS A 92 -20.49 10.27 6.55
C LYS A 92 -20.41 8.77 6.93
N ASP A 93 -21.40 8.28 7.67
CA ASP A 93 -21.47 6.88 8.16
C ASP A 93 -22.79 6.21 7.72
N ASP A 94 -23.48 6.77 6.72
CA ASP A 94 -24.74 6.26 6.20
C ASP A 94 -24.54 5.68 4.81
N TRP A 95 -24.89 4.41 4.64
CA TRP A 95 -24.66 3.63 3.44
C TRP A 95 -25.92 2.89 3.01
N LYS A 96 -26.25 2.97 1.74
CA LYS A 96 -27.29 2.17 1.13
C LYS A 96 -26.69 0.88 0.60
N LYS A 97 -27.07 -0.27 1.20
CA LYS A 97 -26.70 -1.60 0.71
C LYS A 97 -27.67 -2.08 -0.36
N GLN A 98 -27.15 -2.72 -1.40
CA GLN A 98 -27.94 -3.37 -2.45
C GLN A 98 -27.24 -4.69 -2.83
N GLU A 99 -28.04 -5.73 -3.14
CA GLU A 99 -27.55 -6.99 -3.71
C GLU A 99 -27.48 -6.87 -5.23
N GLU A 100 -26.36 -7.29 -5.81
CA GLU A 100 -26.04 -7.12 -7.24
C GLU A 100 -26.18 -8.44 -8.00
N THR A 101 -27.41 -8.90 -8.13
CA THR A 101 -27.73 -10.19 -8.75
C THR A 101 -27.25 -10.32 -10.20
N TRP A 102 -27.15 -9.20 -10.92
CA TRP A 102 -26.63 -9.20 -12.28
C TRP A 102 -25.14 -9.61 -12.35
N VAL A 103 -24.36 -9.37 -11.28
CA VAL A 103 -22.97 -9.85 -11.15
C VAL A 103 -22.98 -11.32 -10.72
N GLU A 104 -23.79 -11.68 -9.71
CA GLU A 104 -23.87 -13.05 -9.16
C GLU A 104 -24.20 -14.09 -10.23
N GLU A 105 -25.04 -13.74 -11.21
CA GLU A 105 -25.40 -14.59 -12.33
C GLU A 105 -24.25 -14.90 -13.30
N ARG A 106 -23.09 -14.21 -13.16
CA ARG A 106 -21.95 -14.26 -14.09
C ARG A 106 -20.65 -14.70 -13.46
N ILE A 107 -20.69 -15.01 -12.16
CA ILE A 107 -19.53 -15.47 -11.42
C ILE A 107 -19.85 -16.71 -10.62
N ASP A 108 -18.89 -17.59 -10.50
CA ASP A 108 -18.93 -18.79 -9.66
C ASP A 108 -17.56 -19.02 -9.00
N ALA A 109 -17.36 -20.18 -8.40
CA ALA A 109 -16.11 -20.50 -7.71
C ALA A 109 -14.88 -20.59 -8.63
N ASP A 110 -15.10 -20.81 -9.93
CA ASP A 110 -14.07 -20.95 -10.95
C ASP A 110 -13.90 -19.66 -11.78
N THR A 111 -14.58 -18.58 -11.38
CA THR A 111 -14.54 -17.29 -12.07
C THR A 111 -13.72 -16.28 -11.29
N TYR A 112 -12.76 -15.63 -11.95
CA TYR A 112 -12.03 -14.50 -11.41
C TYR A 112 -12.60 -13.18 -11.93
N VAL A 113 -12.89 -12.23 -11.03
CA VAL A 113 -13.32 -10.88 -11.40
C VAL A 113 -12.09 -10.00 -11.57
N ASN A 114 -11.80 -9.60 -12.80
CA ASN A 114 -10.71 -8.69 -13.11
C ASN A 114 -11.07 -7.24 -12.79
N TYR A 115 -12.25 -6.79 -13.25
CA TYR A 115 -12.70 -5.42 -13.10
C TYR A 115 -14.21 -5.35 -12.87
N LEU A 116 -14.60 -4.49 -11.95
CA LEU A 116 -15.97 -3.99 -11.81
C LEU A 116 -15.89 -2.47 -11.67
N LEU A 117 -16.35 -1.74 -12.67
CA LEU A 117 -16.24 -0.29 -12.74
C LEU A 117 -17.47 0.37 -13.36
N GLN A 118 -17.58 1.68 -13.23
CA GLN A 118 -18.50 2.50 -14.01
C GLN A 118 -17.72 3.20 -15.13
N GLY A 119 -18.20 3.04 -16.38
CA GLY A 119 -17.68 3.79 -17.51
C GLY A 119 -18.09 5.27 -17.48
N GLU A 120 -17.42 6.09 -18.27
CA GLU A 120 -17.80 7.50 -18.47
C GLU A 120 -19.17 7.65 -19.15
N ASP A 121 -19.60 6.62 -19.88
CA ASP A 121 -20.96 6.45 -20.44
C ASP A 121 -22.03 6.13 -19.38
N ARG A 122 -21.63 6.03 -18.11
CA ARG A 122 -22.47 5.79 -16.93
C ARG A 122 -23.04 4.37 -16.81
N ASN A 123 -22.68 3.45 -17.69
CA ASN A 123 -23.00 2.04 -17.52
C ASN A 123 -21.99 1.37 -16.56
N LEU A 124 -22.40 0.25 -15.97
CA LEU A 124 -21.51 -0.60 -15.20
C LEU A 124 -20.88 -1.65 -16.12
N TYR A 125 -19.63 -1.95 -15.86
CA TYR A 125 -18.88 -2.94 -16.62
C TYR A 125 -18.24 -3.96 -15.67
N LEU A 126 -18.43 -5.23 -16.02
CA LEU A 126 -17.84 -6.37 -15.32
C LEU A 126 -16.96 -7.14 -16.31
N MET A 127 -15.70 -7.29 -15.99
CA MET A 127 -14.79 -8.17 -16.72
C MET A 127 -14.43 -9.37 -15.84
N THR A 128 -14.60 -10.56 -16.41
CA THR A 128 -14.30 -11.81 -15.73
C THR A 128 -13.46 -12.70 -16.64
N ASN A 129 -12.69 -13.60 -16.05
CA ASN A 129 -12.12 -14.73 -16.75
C ASN A 129 -12.32 -16.03 -15.97
N ASP A 130 -12.45 -17.14 -16.71
CA ASP A 130 -12.48 -18.45 -16.11
C ASP A 130 -11.08 -18.86 -15.64
N VAL A 131 -11.01 -19.47 -14.47
CA VAL A 131 -9.76 -20.01 -13.93
C VAL A 131 -9.36 -21.24 -14.75
N VAL A 132 -8.29 -21.12 -15.52
CA VAL A 132 -7.70 -22.23 -16.24
C VAL A 132 -6.56 -22.81 -15.40
N GLU A 133 -6.59 -24.13 -15.12
CA GLU A 133 -5.45 -24.79 -14.48
C GLU A 133 -4.24 -24.70 -15.41
N MET A 134 -3.26 -23.89 -15.02
CA MET A 134 -1.98 -23.82 -15.73
C MET A 134 -1.07 -24.97 -15.24
N ASP A 135 -0.61 -25.79 -16.16
CA ASP A 135 0.49 -26.70 -15.89
C ASP A 135 1.83 -25.93 -15.78
N GLU A 136 2.90 -26.60 -15.35
CA GLU A 136 4.22 -25.96 -15.19
C GLU A 136 4.81 -25.39 -16.49
N SER A 137 4.18 -25.64 -17.64
CA SER A 137 4.56 -25.17 -18.99
C SER A 137 3.66 -24.02 -19.51
N GLY A 138 2.83 -23.43 -18.66
CA GLY A 138 1.78 -22.48 -19.03
C GLY A 138 2.23 -21.20 -19.76
N MET A 139 3.53 -20.90 -19.81
CA MET A 139 4.10 -19.88 -20.68
C MET A 139 4.86 -20.56 -21.82
N THR A 140 4.46 -20.31 -23.06
CA THR A 140 5.19 -20.74 -24.24
C THR A 140 5.97 -19.57 -24.81
N THR A 141 7.03 -19.87 -25.56
CA THR A 141 7.80 -18.84 -26.27
C THR A 141 7.58 -19.05 -27.77
N SER A 142 7.24 -17.98 -28.47
CA SER A 142 7.12 -18.01 -29.94
C SER A 142 8.46 -18.35 -30.60
N GLU A 143 8.45 -18.65 -31.91
CA GLU A 143 9.67 -18.88 -32.70
C GLU A 143 10.61 -17.66 -32.68
N ASP A 144 10.06 -16.47 -32.50
CA ASP A 144 10.79 -15.18 -32.44
C ASP A 144 11.24 -14.83 -31.01
N GLY A 145 10.96 -15.67 -29.99
CA GLY A 145 11.39 -15.51 -28.61
C GLY A 145 10.44 -14.68 -27.73
N GLU A 146 9.26 -14.36 -28.22
CA GLU A 146 8.24 -13.68 -27.42
C GLU A 146 7.53 -14.65 -26.47
N VAL A 147 7.24 -14.20 -25.24
CA VAL A 147 6.48 -14.96 -24.26
C VAL A 147 5.01 -14.91 -24.64
N LEU A 148 4.43 -16.06 -24.92
CA LEU A 148 3.00 -16.20 -25.20
C LEU A 148 2.27 -16.72 -23.96
N LEU A 149 1.24 -16.00 -23.56
CA LEU A 149 0.31 -16.46 -22.53
C LEU A 149 -0.67 -17.48 -23.12
N PRO A 150 -1.12 -18.47 -22.34
CA PRO A 150 -2.18 -19.37 -22.79
C PRO A 150 -3.49 -18.57 -22.96
N PRO A 151 -4.33 -18.92 -23.97
CA PRO A 151 -5.64 -18.34 -24.11
C PRO A 151 -6.47 -18.56 -22.85
N GLN A 152 -7.18 -17.50 -22.40
CA GLN A 152 -8.07 -17.54 -21.24
C GLN A 152 -9.45 -17.05 -21.64
N PRO A 153 -10.53 -17.83 -21.39
CA PRO A 153 -11.88 -17.34 -21.60
C PRO A 153 -12.11 -16.09 -20.76
N THR A 154 -12.25 -14.95 -21.44
CA THR A 154 -12.41 -13.64 -20.80
C THR A 154 -13.65 -12.97 -21.36
N TYR A 155 -14.49 -12.46 -20.48
CA TYR A 155 -15.78 -11.90 -20.83
C TYR A 155 -15.89 -10.46 -20.32
N LEU A 156 -16.46 -9.57 -21.13
CA LEU A 156 -16.83 -8.22 -20.74
C LEU A 156 -18.34 -8.06 -20.82
N TYR A 157 -18.95 -7.66 -19.70
CA TYR A 157 -20.38 -7.40 -19.61
C TYR A 157 -20.64 -5.93 -19.37
N ARG A 158 -21.65 -5.38 -20.02
CA ARG A 158 -22.21 -4.05 -19.78
C ARG A 158 -23.58 -4.18 -19.14
N HIS A 159 -23.76 -3.49 -18.01
CA HIS A 159 -25.07 -3.39 -17.33
C HIS A 159 -25.54 -1.93 -17.34
N THR A 160 -26.73 -1.71 -17.89
CA THR A 160 -27.31 -0.37 -18.05
C THR A 160 -28.12 0.05 -16.83
N SER A 161 -28.37 1.35 -16.68
CA SER A 161 -29.25 1.89 -15.63
C SER A 161 -30.72 1.40 -15.74
N GLU A 162 -31.11 0.84 -16.88
CA GLU A 162 -32.44 0.24 -17.11
C GLU A 162 -32.49 -1.22 -16.63
N GLY A 163 -31.35 -1.77 -16.17
CA GLY A 163 -31.25 -3.15 -15.67
C GLY A 163 -30.96 -4.19 -16.75
N GLU A 164 -30.65 -3.78 -17.96
CA GLU A 164 -30.26 -4.70 -19.03
C GLU A 164 -28.77 -5.03 -18.94
N THR A 165 -28.43 -6.33 -19.01
CA THR A 165 -27.05 -6.79 -19.07
C THR A 165 -26.80 -7.51 -20.38
N GLN A 166 -25.73 -7.12 -21.07
CA GLN A 166 -25.31 -7.76 -22.32
C GLN A 166 -23.79 -7.96 -22.32
N GLU A 167 -23.34 -9.02 -22.96
CA GLU A 167 -21.94 -9.22 -23.27
C GLU A 167 -21.49 -8.23 -24.35
N VAL A 168 -20.32 -7.65 -24.17
CA VAL A 168 -19.70 -6.71 -25.11
C VAL A 168 -18.58 -7.45 -25.83
N PRO A 169 -18.70 -7.67 -27.13
CA PRO A 169 -17.64 -8.32 -27.88
C PRO A 169 -16.40 -7.42 -27.90
N VAL A 170 -15.22 -7.99 -27.62
CA VAL A 170 -13.92 -7.34 -27.77
C VAL A 170 -12.98 -8.33 -28.44
N GLU A 171 -12.39 -7.95 -29.55
CA GLU A 171 -11.65 -8.86 -30.43
C GLU A 171 -10.51 -9.61 -29.69
N SER A 172 -9.74 -8.90 -28.84
CA SER A 172 -8.65 -9.52 -28.08
C SER A 172 -9.12 -10.43 -26.93
N LEU A 173 -10.38 -10.37 -26.52
CA LEU A 173 -10.95 -11.25 -25.51
C LEU A 173 -11.55 -12.53 -26.12
N ASP A 174 -11.74 -12.55 -27.45
CA ASP A 174 -12.23 -13.72 -28.16
C ASP A 174 -11.22 -14.87 -28.15
N LEU A 175 -11.69 -16.07 -27.79
CA LEU A 175 -10.81 -17.22 -27.60
C LEU A 175 -10.10 -17.64 -28.88
N GLU A 176 -10.80 -17.60 -30.04
CA GLU A 176 -10.23 -17.93 -31.35
C GLU A 176 -9.15 -16.92 -31.74
N TYR A 177 -9.35 -15.64 -31.42
CA TYR A 177 -8.33 -14.60 -31.59
C TYR A 177 -7.10 -14.86 -30.73
N GLN A 178 -7.29 -15.19 -29.44
CA GLN A 178 -6.22 -15.49 -28.50
C GLN A 178 -5.43 -16.77 -28.89
N GLU A 179 -6.08 -17.78 -29.44
CA GLU A 179 -5.42 -18.99 -29.97
C GLU A 179 -4.45 -18.68 -31.12
N GLN A 180 -4.73 -17.63 -31.88
CA GLN A 180 -3.92 -17.22 -33.04
C GLN A 180 -2.83 -16.23 -32.69
N HIS A 181 -3.02 -15.39 -31.66
CA HIS A 181 -2.16 -14.25 -31.32
C HIS A 181 -1.50 -14.37 -29.93
N GLY A 182 -1.80 -15.40 -29.17
CA GLY A 182 -1.45 -15.53 -27.75
C GLY A 182 -2.55 -15.03 -26.83
N GLY A 183 -2.56 -15.51 -25.58
CA GLY A 183 -3.52 -15.10 -24.56
C GLY A 183 -3.39 -13.62 -24.23
N PHE A 184 -4.51 -13.01 -23.86
CA PHE A 184 -4.59 -11.61 -23.48
C PHE A 184 -4.81 -11.50 -21.96
N MET A 185 -3.95 -10.74 -21.29
CA MET A 185 -4.11 -10.43 -19.85
C MET A 185 -4.34 -8.94 -19.68
N PRO A 186 -5.59 -8.51 -19.40
CA PRO A 186 -5.89 -7.09 -19.21
C PRO A 186 -5.34 -6.58 -17.89
N TYR A 187 -4.58 -5.47 -17.93
CA TYR A 187 -4.09 -4.74 -16.75
C TYR A 187 -4.84 -3.45 -16.47
N TYR A 188 -5.69 -3.03 -17.38
CA TYR A 188 -6.56 -1.87 -17.23
C TYR A 188 -7.78 -2.03 -18.09
N LEU A 189 -8.92 -1.59 -17.57
CA LEU A 189 -10.18 -1.42 -18.31
C LEU A 189 -10.71 -0.01 -18.06
N GLY A 190 -11.06 0.69 -19.12
CA GLY A 190 -11.81 1.94 -19.07
C GLY A 190 -12.80 2.01 -20.22
N VAL A 191 -13.93 2.68 -20.02
CA VAL A 191 -14.92 2.91 -21.08
C VAL A 191 -15.23 4.39 -21.16
N ALA A 192 -15.05 4.95 -22.37
CA ALA A 192 -15.22 6.36 -22.66
C ALA A 192 -16.71 6.75 -22.76
N GLU A 193 -16.99 8.06 -22.72
CA GLU A 193 -18.35 8.60 -22.87
C GLU A 193 -18.99 8.19 -24.22
N ASN A 194 -18.21 8.10 -25.27
CA ASN A 194 -18.66 7.65 -26.60
C ASN A 194 -18.78 6.12 -26.73
N GLY A 195 -18.49 5.36 -25.67
CA GLY A 195 -18.52 3.90 -25.65
C GLY A 195 -17.24 3.21 -26.13
N THR A 196 -16.18 3.96 -26.46
CA THR A 196 -14.87 3.35 -26.77
C THR A 196 -14.32 2.64 -25.55
N ILE A 197 -13.87 1.40 -25.72
CA ILE A 197 -13.27 0.57 -24.67
C ILE A 197 -11.76 0.71 -24.76
N ALA A 198 -11.10 1.04 -23.65
CA ALA A 198 -9.66 1.08 -23.52
C ALA A 198 -9.19 -0.09 -22.66
N LEU A 199 -8.35 -0.95 -23.22
CA LEU A 199 -7.68 -2.04 -22.50
C LEU A 199 -6.18 -1.84 -22.57
N VAL A 200 -5.48 -2.22 -21.51
CA VAL A 200 -4.01 -2.31 -21.50
C VAL A 200 -3.63 -3.77 -21.45
N GLU A 201 -2.78 -4.15 -22.38
CA GLU A 201 -2.23 -5.49 -22.45
C GLU A 201 -0.94 -5.61 -21.61
N ALA A 202 -0.86 -6.68 -20.82
CA ALA A 202 0.25 -6.91 -19.89
C ALA A 202 1.64 -6.94 -20.54
N ILE A 203 1.76 -7.55 -21.72
CA ILE A 203 3.06 -7.80 -22.36
C ILE A 203 3.55 -6.58 -23.12
N SER A 204 2.70 -6.00 -23.98
CA SER A 204 3.06 -4.83 -24.78
C SER A 204 3.02 -3.53 -24.01
N SER A 205 2.23 -3.50 -22.93
CA SER A 205 1.92 -2.29 -22.14
C SER A 205 1.31 -1.16 -22.96
N ASN A 206 0.78 -1.46 -24.15
CA ASN A 206 0.09 -0.49 -24.97
C ASN A 206 -1.38 -0.37 -24.53
N ILE A 207 -1.95 0.82 -24.73
CA ILE A 207 -3.39 1.02 -24.59
C ILE A 207 -4.02 0.69 -25.92
N VAL A 208 -4.84 -0.34 -25.97
CA VAL A 208 -5.58 -0.71 -27.19
C VAL A 208 -7.02 -0.21 -27.05
N LEU A 209 -7.48 0.53 -28.07
CA LEU A 209 -8.81 1.09 -28.12
C LEU A 209 -9.70 0.25 -29.02
N TYR A 210 -10.91 -0.06 -28.55
CA TYR A 210 -11.90 -0.83 -29.27
C TYR A 210 -13.18 -0.03 -29.44
N ASP A 211 -13.82 -0.14 -30.58
CA ASP A 211 -15.17 0.35 -30.81
C ASP A 211 -16.15 -0.50 -29.98
N GLY A 212 -16.84 0.09 -29.03
CA GLY A 212 -17.70 -0.64 -28.08
C GLY A 212 -18.96 -1.27 -28.67
N ALA A 213 -19.30 -0.96 -29.92
CA ALA A 213 -20.44 -1.57 -30.61
C ALA A 213 -20.00 -2.80 -31.44
N THR A 214 -18.82 -2.77 -32.01
CA THR A 214 -18.31 -3.82 -32.91
C THR A 214 -17.24 -4.70 -32.27
N GLY A 215 -16.61 -4.23 -31.17
CA GLY A 215 -15.49 -4.89 -30.50
C GLY A 215 -14.18 -4.89 -31.26
N LYS A 216 -14.10 -4.14 -32.37
CA LYS A 216 -12.90 -4.11 -33.22
C LYS A 216 -11.90 -3.07 -32.73
N GLU A 217 -10.63 -3.42 -32.83
CA GLU A 217 -9.54 -2.48 -32.58
C GLU A 217 -9.64 -1.25 -33.50
N THR A 218 -9.45 -0.08 -32.91
CA THR A 218 -9.44 1.21 -33.63
C THR A 218 -8.07 1.87 -33.58
N TYR A 219 -7.42 1.89 -32.45
CA TYR A 219 -6.11 2.49 -32.25
C TYR A 219 -5.32 1.73 -31.19
N THR A 220 -4.00 1.71 -31.36
CA THR A 220 -3.03 1.29 -30.33
C THR A 220 -2.20 2.50 -29.93
N LEU A 221 -2.27 2.89 -28.65
CA LEU A 221 -1.59 4.06 -28.12
C LEU A 221 -0.40 3.64 -27.26
N PRO A 222 0.74 4.33 -27.36
CA PRO A 222 1.90 4.02 -26.53
C PRO A 222 1.67 4.46 -25.09
N SER A 223 2.03 3.61 -24.12
CA SER A 223 2.08 3.97 -22.73
C SER A 223 3.40 3.59 -22.09
N HIS A 224 3.61 3.94 -20.83
CA HIS A 224 4.74 3.47 -20.06
C HIS A 224 4.63 1.96 -19.83
N GLN A 225 5.77 1.27 -19.87
CA GLN A 225 5.83 -0.18 -19.67
C GLN A 225 5.43 -0.55 -18.23
N ILE A 226 4.27 -1.20 -18.08
CA ILE A 226 3.65 -1.56 -16.81
C ILE A 226 4.21 -2.93 -16.37
N LEU A 227 5.45 -2.99 -15.94
CA LEU A 227 6.04 -4.25 -15.44
C LEU A 227 5.75 -4.52 -13.95
N THR A 228 5.21 -3.55 -13.21
CA THR A 228 5.02 -3.69 -11.76
C THR A 228 3.88 -2.79 -11.26
N ASN A 229 2.69 -3.33 -11.03
CA ASN A 229 1.60 -2.76 -10.22
C ASN A 229 1.18 -1.29 -10.52
N SER A 230 1.33 -0.80 -11.76
CA SER A 230 1.07 0.59 -12.12
C SER A 230 -0.16 0.79 -13.02
N ASP A 231 -1.11 -0.15 -12.97
CA ASP A 231 -2.45 0.01 -13.57
C ASP A 231 -3.17 1.29 -13.09
N GLY A 232 -2.82 1.78 -11.93
CA GLY A 232 -3.32 3.03 -11.38
C GLY A 232 -2.87 4.32 -12.09
N MET A 233 -1.81 4.27 -12.92
CA MET A 233 -1.30 5.45 -13.66
C MET A 233 -1.93 5.63 -15.04
N ILE A 234 -3.10 5.04 -15.25
CA ILE A 234 -3.93 5.23 -16.44
C ILE A 234 -5.32 5.64 -15.98
N ARG A 235 -5.84 6.71 -16.58
CA ARG A 235 -7.20 7.18 -16.29
C ARG A 235 -7.90 7.62 -17.57
N LEU A 236 -9.13 7.19 -17.69
CA LEU A 236 -10.05 7.66 -18.72
C LEU A 236 -11.01 8.66 -18.10
N SER A 237 -11.16 9.83 -18.71
CA SER A 237 -12.10 10.88 -18.34
C SER A 237 -12.78 11.44 -19.58
N GLY A 238 -14.09 11.34 -19.65
CA GLY A 238 -14.85 11.68 -20.85
C GLY A 238 -14.41 10.81 -22.06
N ASN A 239 -13.87 11.45 -23.08
CA ASN A 239 -13.29 10.80 -24.26
C ASN A 239 -11.77 10.93 -24.33
N THR A 240 -11.11 11.14 -23.21
CA THR A 240 -9.65 11.29 -23.11
C THR A 240 -9.07 10.22 -22.20
N VAL A 241 -8.10 9.47 -22.69
CA VAL A 241 -7.28 8.56 -21.86
C VAL A 241 -5.95 9.24 -21.55
N THR A 242 -5.60 9.30 -20.28
CA THR A 242 -4.33 9.85 -19.79
C THR A 242 -3.51 8.73 -19.15
N THR A 243 -2.23 8.70 -19.47
CA THR A 243 -1.28 7.71 -18.95
C THR A 243 0.07 8.34 -18.64
N LEU A 244 0.89 7.62 -17.86
CA LEU A 244 2.30 7.95 -17.72
C LEU A 244 3.01 7.72 -19.06
N GLY A 245 3.76 8.70 -19.51
CA GLY A 245 4.53 8.63 -20.76
C GLY A 245 5.67 7.61 -20.66
N GLN A 246 6.18 7.18 -21.81
CA GLN A 246 7.32 6.23 -21.89
C GLN A 246 8.60 6.76 -21.20
N ASP A 247 8.73 8.08 -21.05
CA ASP A 247 9.82 8.74 -20.34
C ASP A 247 9.70 8.65 -18.80
N GLN A 248 8.57 8.15 -18.28
CA GLN A 248 8.22 8.08 -16.85
C GLN A 248 8.25 9.43 -16.13
N LYS A 249 8.24 10.52 -16.87
CA LYS A 249 8.37 11.91 -16.36
C LYS A 249 7.29 12.83 -16.87
N SER A 250 6.35 12.29 -17.64
CA SER A 250 5.25 13.05 -18.20
C SER A 250 3.95 12.30 -18.12
N LEU A 251 2.83 13.01 -18.01
CA LEU A 251 1.50 12.51 -18.30
C LEU A 251 1.18 12.86 -19.75
N VAL A 252 0.72 11.88 -20.51
CA VAL A 252 0.33 12.04 -21.91
C VAL A 252 -1.14 11.70 -22.03
N SER A 253 -1.91 12.56 -22.68
CA SER A 253 -3.34 12.37 -22.91
C SER A 253 -3.63 12.19 -24.39
N TYR A 254 -4.52 11.26 -24.71
CA TYR A 254 -4.95 10.96 -26.07
C TYR A 254 -6.47 11.03 -26.18
N ASP A 255 -6.98 11.61 -27.27
CA ASP A 255 -8.39 11.52 -27.65
C ASP A 255 -8.68 10.10 -28.15
N VAL A 256 -9.60 9.39 -27.52
CA VAL A 256 -9.91 8.00 -27.86
C VAL A 256 -10.65 7.85 -29.21
N THR A 257 -11.22 8.94 -29.73
CA THR A 257 -11.95 8.93 -31.02
C THR A 257 -10.99 9.05 -32.20
N THR A 258 -9.91 9.81 -32.03
CA THR A 258 -8.94 10.11 -33.11
C THR A 258 -7.61 9.40 -32.94
N GLY A 259 -7.29 8.94 -31.72
CA GLY A 259 -5.98 8.40 -31.36
C GLY A 259 -4.88 9.46 -31.27
N GLU A 260 -5.22 10.75 -31.38
CA GLU A 260 -4.24 11.84 -31.37
C GLU A 260 -3.87 12.25 -29.94
N GLU A 261 -2.60 12.60 -29.73
CA GLU A 261 -2.11 13.19 -28.49
C GLU A 261 -2.70 14.59 -28.32
N THR A 262 -3.33 14.85 -27.18
CA THR A 262 -4.01 16.12 -26.86
C THR A 262 -3.28 16.94 -25.81
N SER A 263 -2.53 16.29 -24.93
CA SER A 263 -1.78 16.95 -23.85
C SER A 263 -0.51 16.19 -23.48
N HIS A 264 0.53 16.93 -23.08
CA HIS A 264 1.79 16.39 -22.61
C HIS A 264 2.33 17.25 -21.48
N ILE A 265 2.27 16.76 -20.24
CA ILE A 265 2.66 17.52 -19.05
C ILE A 265 3.81 16.82 -18.34
N LYS A 266 4.85 17.56 -17.98
CA LYS A 266 5.91 17.03 -17.12
C LYS A 266 5.40 16.85 -15.69
N VAL A 267 5.71 15.70 -15.12
CA VAL A 267 5.42 15.37 -13.72
C VAL A 267 6.73 15.02 -13.03
N GLU A 268 7.15 15.85 -12.08
CA GLU A 268 8.34 15.57 -11.27
C GLU A 268 7.94 14.71 -10.07
N GLY A 269 8.69 13.64 -9.79
CA GLY A 269 8.47 12.78 -8.63
C GLY A 269 7.46 11.63 -8.85
N ALA A 270 6.91 11.45 -10.04
CA ALA A 270 6.13 10.27 -10.41
C ALA A 270 7.00 9.00 -10.59
N GLU A 271 8.32 9.14 -10.42
CA GLU A 271 9.32 8.08 -10.66
C GLU A 271 9.24 6.92 -9.65
N SER A 272 8.42 7.02 -8.60
CA SER A 272 8.35 6.02 -7.53
C SER A 272 7.54 4.76 -7.87
N GLY A 273 7.03 4.61 -9.10
CA GLY A 273 6.49 3.34 -9.62
C GLY A 273 5.15 2.87 -9.03
N PHE A 274 4.67 3.47 -7.95
CA PHE A 274 3.43 3.09 -7.25
C PHE A 274 2.54 4.32 -7.09
N GLY A 275 1.81 4.68 -8.13
CA GLY A 275 0.91 5.82 -8.09
C GLY A 275 -0.44 5.50 -8.71
N PHE A 276 -1.46 6.23 -8.28
CA PHE A 276 -2.79 6.23 -8.88
C PHE A 276 -3.09 7.62 -9.41
N LEU A 277 -3.47 7.67 -10.69
CA LEU A 277 -3.88 8.88 -11.38
C LEU A 277 -5.40 9.01 -11.34
N ASP A 278 -5.90 10.18 -10.99
CA ASP A 278 -7.26 10.58 -11.32
C ASP A 278 -7.29 11.94 -12.00
N VAL A 279 -8.26 12.14 -12.86
CA VAL A 279 -8.41 13.35 -13.67
C VAL A 279 -9.82 13.86 -13.52
N THR A 280 -9.96 15.08 -13.02
CA THR A 280 -11.26 15.73 -12.87
C THR A 280 -11.75 16.35 -14.17
N GLU A 281 -13.05 16.60 -14.28
CA GLU A 281 -13.70 17.15 -15.49
C GLU A 281 -13.11 18.49 -15.95
N ASP A 282 -12.49 19.25 -15.04
CA ASP A 282 -11.81 20.53 -15.34
C ASP A 282 -10.36 20.37 -15.85
N GLY A 283 -9.90 19.12 -16.04
CA GLY A 283 -8.55 18.81 -16.51
C GLY A 283 -7.46 18.94 -15.44
N THR A 284 -7.82 18.88 -14.16
CA THR A 284 -6.84 18.81 -13.07
C THR A 284 -6.45 17.35 -12.83
N TYR A 285 -5.15 17.09 -12.75
CA TYR A 285 -4.58 15.76 -12.52
C TYR A 285 -4.16 15.61 -11.07
N TYR A 286 -4.57 14.51 -10.46
CA TYR A 286 -4.19 14.14 -9.10
C TYR A 286 -3.45 12.81 -9.14
N ILE A 287 -2.28 12.77 -8.49
CA ILE A 287 -1.49 11.54 -8.33
C ILE A 287 -1.43 11.23 -6.84
N ALA A 288 -1.96 10.07 -6.46
CA ALA A 288 -1.79 9.48 -5.14
C ALA A 288 -0.64 8.47 -5.15
N SER A 289 0.26 8.54 -4.17
CA SER A 289 1.40 7.64 -3.99
C SER A 289 1.66 7.41 -2.51
N ASP A 290 2.69 6.61 -2.20
CA ASP A 290 3.22 6.45 -0.84
C ASP A 290 3.64 7.78 -0.19
N LYS A 291 3.95 8.81 -1.00
CA LYS A 291 4.29 10.16 -0.53
C LYS A 291 3.07 11.03 -0.23
N GLY A 292 1.87 10.67 -0.72
CA GLY A 292 0.66 11.44 -0.53
C GLY A 292 -0.03 11.81 -1.83
N ILE A 293 -0.76 12.93 -1.84
CA ILE A 293 -1.51 13.42 -2.99
C ILE A 293 -0.82 14.66 -3.56
N SER A 294 -0.49 14.59 -4.84
CA SER A 294 0.06 15.70 -5.61
C SER A 294 -0.92 16.14 -6.70
N VAL A 295 -1.03 17.45 -6.93
CA VAL A 295 -1.89 18.05 -7.97
C VAL A 295 -1.05 18.67 -9.07
N TYR A 296 -1.46 18.45 -10.31
CA TYR A 296 -0.85 19.02 -11.52
C TYR A 296 -1.91 19.68 -12.37
N LYS A 297 -1.58 20.81 -12.96
CA LYS A 297 -2.46 21.55 -13.89
C LYS A 297 -1.80 21.63 -15.26
N GLU A 298 -2.59 21.68 -16.32
CA GLU A 298 -2.14 21.64 -17.71
C GLU A 298 -1.00 22.61 -18.05
N ASN A 299 -0.93 23.75 -17.36
CA ASN A 299 0.10 24.77 -17.58
C ASN A 299 1.16 24.83 -16.45
N GLY A 300 1.18 23.84 -15.54
CA GLY A 300 2.09 23.79 -14.38
C GLY A 300 3.11 22.67 -14.54
N SER A 301 4.40 23.00 -14.53
CA SER A 301 5.49 22.01 -14.59
C SER A 301 5.90 21.45 -13.23
N ILE A 302 5.35 21.96 -12.14
CA ILE A 302 5.67 21.56 -10.77
C ILE A 302 4.40 21.08 -10.10
N GLY A 303 4.39 19.82 -9.64
CA GLY A 303 3.31 19.29 -8.82
C GLY A 303 3.31 19.93 -7.43
N GLU A 304 2.15 20.33 -6.95
CA GLU A 304 1.97 20.75 -5.57
C GLU A 304 1.53 19.55 -4.74
N GLN A 305 2.31 19.15 -3.74
CA GLN A 305 1.88 18.15 -2.77
C GLN A 305 0.87 18.79 -1.82
N ILE A 306 -0.40 18.38 -1.95
CA ILE A 306 -1.51 18.90 -1.15
C ILE A 306 -1.77 18.09 0.12
N TYR A 307 -1.38 16.81 0.14
CA TYR A 307 -1.46 15.93 1.29
C TYR A 307 -0.15 15.15 1.44
N ASP A 308 0.45 15.19 2.63
CA ASP A 308 1.61 14.38 3.00
C ASP A 308 1.11 13.01 3.47
N GLY A 309 1.33 11.98 2.66
CA GLY A 309 0.90 10.62 2.91
C GLY A 309 1.78 9.86 3.90
N SER A 310 2.96 10.38 4.24
CA SER A 310 3.96 9.67 5.05
C SER A 310 3.42 9.22 6.42
N ARG A 311 2.42 9.92 6.95
CA ARG A 311 1.79 9.65 8.25
C ARG A 311 0.46 8.91 8.17
N GLY A 312 -0.02 8.59 6.97
CA GLY A 312 -1.31 7.98 6.71
C GLY A 312 -1.24 6.62 6.02
N SER A 313 -2.41 6.11 5.64
CA SER A 313 -2.55 4.84 4.92
C SER A 313 -1.77 4.81 3.60
N MET A 314 -1.58 5.96 2.94
CA MET A 314 -0.75 6.06 1.73
C MET A 314 0.70 5.67 2.00
N GLY A 315 1.30 6.13 3.09
CA GLY A 315 2.67 5.76 3.48
C GLY A 315 2.84 4.28 3.83
N GLU A 316 1.76 3.60 4.23
CA GLU A 316 1.77 2.15 4.50
C GLU A 316 1.81 1.30 3.22
N THR A 317 1.55 1.88 2.04
CA THR A 317 1.61 1.17 0.75
C THR A 317 3.03 0.75 0.37
N ALA A 318 4.04 1.33 0.99
CA ALA A 318 5.42 0.84 0.89
C ALA A 318 5.66 -0.51 1.61
N GLY A 319 4.68 -1.07 2.33
CA GLY A 319 4.85 -2.27 3.14
C GLY A 319 3.67 -3.24 3.16
N SER A 320 2.65 -2.95 3.94
CA SER A 320 1.58 -3.91 4.28
C SER A 320 0.25 -3.65 3.57
N LEU A 321 0.06 -2.48 3.01
CA LEU A 321 -1.14 -2.12 2.25
C LEU A 321 -0.83 -2.04 0.76
N THR A 322 -1.84 -2.34 -0.05
CA THR A 322 -1.82 -2.08 -1.49
C THR A 322 -2.97 -1.12 -1.80
N ILE A 323 -2.69 -0.01 -2.48
CA ILE A 323 -3.74 0.84 -2.98
C ILE A 323 -4.45 0.12 -4.14
N LYS A 324 -5.77 0.06 -4.08
CA LYS A 324 -6.61 -0.60 -5.10
C LYS A 324 -7.34 0.40 -5.97
N ASN A 325 -7.63 1.58 -5.43
CA ASN A 325 -8.25 2.65 -6.19
C ASN A 325 -8.03 4.00 -5.51
N PHE A 326 -8.01 5.05 -6.32
CA PHE A 326 -7.97 6.44 -5.87
C PHE A 326 -8.95 7.27 -6.71
N LEU A 327 -9.79 8.06 -6.05
CA LEU A 327 -10.88 8.79 -6.67
C LEU A 327 -10.91 10.24 -6.17
N ALA A 328 -10.90 11.20 -7.08
CA ALA A 328 -11.06 12.62 -6.77
C ALA A 328 -12.53 13.03 -6.87
N ALA A 329 -13.19 13.25 -5.73
CA ALA A 329 -14.57 13.73 -5.70
C ALA A 329 -14.68 15.22 -6.01
N GLY A 330 -13.57 15.95 -5.92
CA GLY A 330 -13.44 17.38 -6.20
C GLY A 330 -12.06 17.89 -5.77
N GLU A 331 -11.86 19.20 -5.79
CA GLU A 331 -10.57 19.83 -5.46
C GLU A 331 -10.11 19.58 -4.01
N GLN A 332 -11.02 19.27 -3.11
CA GLN A 332 -10.74 19.18 -1.67
C GLN A 332 -11.22 17.88 -1.03
N GLU A 333 -11.59 16.88 -1.83
CA GLU A 333 -12.10 15.62 -1.33
C GLU A 333 -11.69 14.46 -2.23
N PHE A 334 -11.08 13.43 -1.62
CA PHE A 334 -10.57 12.25 -2.30
C PHE A 334 -10.90 10.99 -1.50
N TYR A 335 -10.94 9.86 -2.18
CA TYR A 335 -11.09 8.55 -1.57
C TYR A 335 -9.96 7.63 -2.02
N GLY A 336 -9.39 6.88 -1.08
CA GLY A 336 -8.44 5.80 -1.33
C GLY A 336 -9.00 4.49 -0.83
N VAL A 337 -8.90 3.44 -1.63
CA VAL A 337 -9.24 2.08 -1.23
C VAL A 337 -7.95 1.28 -1.10
N TYR A 338 -7.77 0.62 0.04
CA TYR A 338 -6.56 -0.11 0.40
C TYR A 338 -6.90 -1.55 0.73
N GLU A 339 -6.06 -2.47 0.31
CA GLU A 339 -6.14 -3.88 0.64
C GLU A 339 -4.93 -4.28 1.48
N SER A 340 -5.18 -5.01 2.56
CA SER A 340 -4.15 -5.51 3.47
C SER A 340 -3.74 -6.92 3.10
N TYR A 341 -2.44 -7.17 2.97
CA TYR A 341 -1.89 -8.50 2.76
C TYR A 341 -1.11 -8.94 4.03
N PRO A 342 -1.24 -10.19 4.50
CA PRO A 342 -1.99 -11.33 3.93
C PRO A 342 -3.44 -11.47 4.43
N ALA A 343 -3.98 -10.48 5.12
CA ALA A 343 -5.31 -10.59 5.74
C ALA A 343 -6.46 -10.58 4.71
N ASN A 344 -6.21 -10.09 3.49
CA ASN A 344 -7.20 -9.91 2.41
C ASN A 344 -8.41 -9.08 2.87
N THR A 345 -8.21 -8.15 3.79
CA THR A 345 -9.23 -7.19 4.20
C THR A 345 -8.99 -5.86 3.49
N PHE A 346 -10.05 -5.10 3.26
CA PHE A 346 -9.92 -3.78 2.67
C PHE A 346 -10.43 -2.68 3.59
N SER A 347 -9.90 -1.48 3.40
CA SER A 347 -10.31 -0.27 4.08
C SER A 347 -10.53 0.85 3.06
N VAL A 348 -11.37 1.81 3.41
CA VAL A 348 -11.66 2.99 2.62
C VAL A 348 -11.31 4.22 3.43
N CYS A 349 -10.43 5.04 2.92
CA CYS A 349 -10.04 6.31 3.55
C CYS A 349 -10.56 7.49 2.72
N ARG A 350 -11.09 8.46 3.42
CA ARG A 350 -11.47 9.77 2.88
C ARG A 350 -10.40 10.78 3.22
N TYR A 351 -9.99 11.57 2.25
CA TYR A 351 -9.07 12.68 2.41
C TYR A 351 -9.83 13.97 2.12
N TYR A 352 -9.88 14.89 3.08
CA TYR A 352 -10.62 16.12 2.88
C TYR A 352 -9.91 17.32 3.54
N TYR A 353 -10.13 18.51 2.99
CA TYR A 353 -9.55 19.72 3.54
C TYR A 353 -10.34 20.22 4.74
N ASP A 354 -9.70 20.25 5.92
CA ASP A 354 -10.26 20.87 7.13
C ASP A 354 -9.64 22.25 7.38
N LYS A 355 -10.41 23.30 7.17
CA LYS A 355 -10.01 24.69 7.43
C LYS A 355 -9.71 24.99 8.90
N HIS A 356 -10.12 24.11 9.81
CA HIS A 356 -9.92 24.26 11.26
C HIS A 356 -8.76 23.42 11.80
N MET A 357 -8.08 22.68 10.93
CA MET A 357 -6.93 21.87 11.32
C MET A 357 -5.83 22.77 11.90
N SER A 358 -5.35 22.41 13.10
CA SER A 358 -4.17 23.03 13.70
C SER A 358 -2.94 22.25 13.26
N THR A 359 -2.03 22.89 12.56
CA THR A 359 -0.74 22.30 12.15
C THR A 359 0.32 22.31 13.25
N LYS A 360 -0.01 22.82 14.43
CA LYS A 360 0.95 22.91 15.53
C LYS A 360 0.90 21.61 16.35
N THR A 361 1.92 20.79 16.22
CA THR A 361 2.18 19.68 17.12
C THR A 361 2.51 20.23 18.52
N GLU A 362 1.90 19.62 19.56
CA GLU A 362 2.07 20.08 20.94
C GLU A 362 3.34 19.50 21.57
N LYS A 363 3.81 18.37 21.05
CA LYS A 363 4.95 17.60 21.56
C LYS A 363 5.71 16.97 20.41
N THR A 364 7.01 16.84 20.58
CA THR A 364 7.87 16.03 19.71
C THR A 364 8.37 14.83 20.51
N LEU A 365 8.29 13.64 19.94
CA LEU A 365 8.85 12.41 20.47
C LEU A 365 10.05 12.02 19.60
N SER A 366 11.24 11.95 20.17
CA SER A 366 12.43 11.52 19.45
C SER A 366 12.58 10.00 19.51
N VAL A 367 12.76 9.37 18.34
CA VAL A 367 12.93 7.92 18.18
C VAL A 367 14.21 7.64 17.42
N TYR A 368 15.03 6.71 17.88
CA TYR A 368 16.28 6.36 17.25
C TYR A 368 16.42 4.87 17.03
N GLY A 369 16.96 4.49 15.86
CA GLY A 369 17.39 3.14 15.52
C GLY A 369 18.82 3.13 14.98
N LEU A 370 19.57 2.03 15.18
CA LEU A 370 20.89 1.89 14.57
C LEU A 370 20.77 1.74 13.05
N TYR A 371 19.74 1.01 12.60
CA TYR A 371 19.52 0.74 11.19
C TYR A 371 18.17 1.28 10.71
N GLU A 372 18.12 1.62 9.41
CA GLU A 372 16.86 1.84 8.71
C GLU A 372 15.94 0.62 8.88
N SER A 373 14.68 0.86 9.23
CA SER A 373 13.70 -0.20 9.48
C SER A 373 12.31 0.23 9.04
N GLY A 374 11.81 -0.40 7.98
CA GLY A 374 10.44 -0.18 7.50
C GLY A 374 9.38 -0.52 8.57
N MET A 375 9.69 -1.45 9.49
CA MET A 375 8.81 -1.73 10.64
C MET A 375 8.78 -0.57 11.63
N ALA A 376 9.93 0.05 11.92
CA ALA A 376 10.00 1.22 12.77
C ALA A 376 9.21 2.38 12.16
N GLU A 377 9.38 2.63 10.88
CA GLU A 377 8.61 3.65 10.15
C GLU A 377 7.10 3.37 10.18
N ALA A 378 6.68 2.11 9.96
CA ALA A 378 5.27 1.73 10.06
C ALA A 378 4.72 1.94 11.48
N ALA A 379 5.50 1.63 12.53
CA ALA A 379 5.10 1.85 13.91
C ALA A 379 4.97 3.35 14.24
N VAL A 380 5.89 4.17 13.73
CA VAL A 380 5.84 5.64 13.87
C VAL A 380 4.58 6.19 13.21
N ARG A 381 4.31 5.82 11.95
CA ARG A 381 3.09 6.24 11.23
C ARG A 381 1.82 5.83 11.98
N ALA A 382 1.74 4.58 12.44
CA ALA A 382 0.59 4.09 13.20
C ALA A 382 0.40 4.84 14.54
N PHE A 383 1.49 5.27 15.17
CA PHE A 383 1.44 6.09 16.38
C PHE A 383 0.95 7.50 16.08
N GLU A 384 1.51 8.19 15.09
CA GLU A 384 1.12 9.54 14.70
C GLU A 384 -0.34 9.61 14.22
N LYS A 385 -0.81 8.58 13.52
CA LYS A 385 -2.23 8.45 13.12
C LYS A 385 -3.18 8.43 14.32
N LYS A 386 -2.76 7.81 15.44
CA LYS A 386 -3.54 7.76 16.69
C LYS A 386 -3.33 8.98 17.59
N HIS A 387 -2.21 9.66 17.44
CA HIS A 387 -1.74 10.76 18.28
C HIS A 387 -1.32 11.96 17.41
N PRO A 388 -2.26 12.57 16.65
CA PRO A 388 -1.94 13.67 15.72
C PRO A 388 -1.39 14.92 16.42
N GLU A 389 -1.49 15.00 17.76
CA GLU A 389 -0.91 16.06 18.58
C GLU A 389 0.59 15.86 18.85
N VAL A 390 1.16 14.70 18.49
CA VAL A 390 2.58 14.36 18.70
C VAL A 390 3.28 14.24 17.35
N ASP A 391 4.38 14.93 17.21
CA ASP A 391 5.30 14.78 16.08
C ASP A 391 6.40 13.77 16.45
N VAL A 392 6.71 12.83 15.58
CA VAL A 392 7.74 11.82 15.85
C VAL A 392 8.96 12.07 14.98
N ASP A 393 10.06 12.50 15.59
CA ASP A 393 11.36 12.63 14.94
C ASP A 393 12.06 11.26 14.97
N TYR A 394 11.84 10.43 13.93
CA TYR A 394 12.51 9.15 13.78
C TYR A 394 13.80 9.30 13.00
N GLN A 395 14.90 8.88 13.61
CA GLN A 395 16.23 8.90 13.02
C GLN A 395 16.87 7.52 13.08
N TYR A 396 17.64 7.18 12.04
CA TYR A 396 18.49 5.99 12.04
C TYR A 396 19.91 6.37 11.60
N ALA A 397 20.89 5.58 12.07
CA ALA A 397 22.31 5.89 11.84
C ALA A 397 22.79 5.48 10.45
N MET A 398 22.33 4.31 9.96
CA MET A 398 22.84 3.75 8.71
C MET A 398 21.86 2.75 8.08
N LYS A 399 22.06 2.45 6.80
CA LYS A 399 21.41 1.31 6.13
C LYS A 399 22.23 0.04 6.37
N ARG A 400 21.58 -1.12 6.49
CA ARG A 400 22.27 -2.41 6.72
C ARG A 400 23.27 -2.77 5.63
N GLU A 401 23.06 -2.28 4.41
CA GLU A 401 23.90 -2.56 3.24
C GLU A 401 24.98 -1.49 3.00
N GLU A 402 25.02 -0.43 3.81
CA GLU A 402 26.04 0.61 3.69
C GLU A 402 27.38 0.17 4.28
N GLU A 403 28.48 0.54 3.59
CA GLU A 403 29.82 0.40 4.14
C GLU A 403 30.01 1.40 5.28
N GLY A 404 30.07 0.91 6.52
CA GLY A 404 30.29 1.71 7.72
C GLY A 404 30.60 0.82 8.92
N ASN A 405 31.14 1.43 9.99
CA ASN A 405 31.36 0.70 11.23
C ASN A 405 30.24 1.03 12.22
N PRO A 406 29.35 0.09 12.54
CA PRO A 406 28.26 0.32 13.49
C PRO A 406 28.73 0.79 14.87
N GLU A 407 29.94 0.37 15.31
CA GLU A 407 30.49 0.76 16.61
C GLU A 407 30.68 2.28 16.74
N ASP A 408 31.05 2.98 15.66
CA ASP A 408 31.24 4.43 15.68
C ASP A 408 29.89 5.17 15.97
N TYR A 409 28.79 4.64 15.47
CA TYR A 409 27.44 5.18 15.70
C TYR A 409 26.93 4.83 17.11
N ILE A 410 27.25 3.62 17.60
CA ILE A 410 26.92 3.19 18.96
C ILE A 410 27.67 4.07 19.97
N ASP A 411 28.95 4.39 19.73
CA ASP A 411 29.75 5.26 20.59
C ASP A 411 29.20 6.71 20.60
N ALA A 412 28.75 7.20 19.45
CA ALA A 412 28.08 8.50 19.36
C ALA A 412 26.77 8.51 20.14
N LEU A 413 25.95 7.47 19.99
CA LEU A 413 24.69 7.29 20.73
C LEU A 413 24.95 7.20 22.24
N ASN A 414 25.96 6.41 22.67
CA ASN A 414 26.34 6.27 24.07
C ASN A 414 26.70 7.62 24.67
N THR A 415 27.44 8.45 23.92
CA THR A 415 27.83 9.80 24.36
C THR A 415 26.57 10.69 24.55
N SER A 416 25.64 10.66 23.62
CA SER A 416 24.39 11.42 23.67
C SER A 416 23.52 10.99 24.87
N LEU A 417 23.36 9.67 25.06
CA LEU A 417 22.60 9.10 26.19
C LEU A 417 23.19 9.49 27.56
N LEU A 418 24.50 9.45 27.68
CA LEU A 418 25.20 9.87 28.94
C LEU A 418 25.05 11.37 29.22
N ASN A 419 24.94 12.19 28.19
CA ASN A 419 24.70 13.64 28.32
C ASN A 419 23.18 13.98 28.52
N GLN A 420 22.30 13.01 28.57
CA GLN A 420 20.84 13.19 28.62
C GLN A 420 20.27 13.92 27.38
N GLU A 421 20.95 13.75 26.25
CA GLU A 421 20.59 14.28 24.94
C GLU A 421 20.15 13.14 23.97
N GLY A 422 19.91 11.93 24.50
CA GLY A 422 19.48 10.78 23.73
C GLY A 422 18.01 10.84 23.34
N ALA A 423 17.60 9.94 22.43
CA ALA A 423 16.22 9.81 22.02
C ALA A 423 15.32 9.28 23.14
N ASP A 424 14.03 9.66 23.10
CA ASP A 424 13.01 9.22 24.07
C ASP A 424 12.70 7.72 23.92
N VAL A 425 12.80 7.19 22.70
CA VAL A 425 12.56 5.77 22.37
C VAL A 425 13.72 5.24 21.53
N LEU A 426 14.18 4.03 21.85
CA LEU A 426 15.22 3.33 21.12
C LEU A 426 14.69 2.03 20.50
N PHE A 427 14.95 1.81 19.21
CA PHE A 427 14.94 0.49 18.60
C PHE A 427 16.27 -0.20 18.94
N LEU A 428 16.18 -1.30 19.70
CA LEU A 428 17.34 -1.90 20.37
C LEU A 428 18.11 -2.92 19.52
N ASP A 429 17.73 -3.10 18.24
CA ASP A 429 18.42 -4.03 17.33
C ASP A 429 19.92 -3.71 17.24
N ASP A 430 20.73 -4.72 17.58
CA ASP A 430 22.20 -4.67 17.60
C ASP A 430 22.81 -3.61 18.56
N LEU A 431 22.02 -3.02 19.46
CA LEU A 431 22.52 -2.14 20.53
C LEU A 431 22.93 -2.93 21.77
N PRO A 432 23.84 -2.40 22.63
CA PRO A 432 24.34 -3.09 23.81
C PRO A 432 23.34 -3.03 24.98
N VAL A 433 22.21 -3.74 24.84
CA VAL A 433 21.06 -3.71 25.77
C VAL A 433 21.45 -3.97 27.22
N ASP A 434 22.29 -4.99 27.48
CA ASP A 434 22.74 -5.32 28.85
C ASP A 434 23.44 -4.14 29.51
N SER A 435 24.33 -3.46 28.78
CA SER A 435 25.01 -2.27 29.27
C SER A 435 24.06 -1.10 29.54
N TYR A 436 23.01 -0.96 28.72
CA TYR A 436 21.99 0.07 28.93
C TYR A 436 21.13 -0.19 30.16
N ILE A 437 20.80 -1.46 30.44
CA ILE A 437 20.11 -1.88 31.66
C ILE A 437 20.97 -1.60 32.90
N GLU A 438 22.25 -2.04 32.87
CA GLU A 438 23.18 -1.86 34.00
C GLU A 438 23.41 -0.38 34.34
N LYS A 439 23.42 0.49 33.30
CA LYS A 439 23.61 1.94 33.48
C LYS A 439 22.30 2.68 33.80
N GLY A 440 21.17 2.00 33.84
CA GLY A 440 19.87 2.61 34.12
C GLY A 440 19.39 3.56 33.01
N ILE A 441 19.77 3.30 31.76
CA ILE A 441 19.33 4.06 30.59
C ILE A 441 17.93 3.65 30.17
N LEU A 442 17.60 2.34 30.27
CA LEU A 442 16.30 1.81 29.89
C LEU A 442 15.33 1.82 31.08
N GLU A 443 14.11 2.22 30.83
CA GLU A 443 13.01 2.24 31.80
C GLU A 443 12.49 0.83 32.08
N ASP A 444 12.04 0.57 33.30
CA ASP A 444 11.39 -0.67 33.70
C ASP A 444 9.94 -0.71 33.17
N LEU A 445 9.70 -1.48 32.13
CA LEU A 445 8.42 -1.63 31.46
C LEU A 445 7.50 -2.72 32.05
N THR A 446 7.89 -3.35 33.18
CA THR A 446 7.16 -4.50 33.74
C THR A 446 5.68 -4.20 33.99
N ALA A 447 5.39 -3.07 34.63
CA ALA A 447 3.99 -2.70 34.93
C ALA A 447 3.17 -2.45 33.64
N PHE A 448 3.77 -1.84 32.63
CA PHE A 448 3.14 -1.63 31.33
C PHE A 448 2.87 -2.97 30.63
N ALA A 449 3.86 -3.85 30.57
CA ALA A 449 3.71 -5.16 29.94
C ALA A 449 2.65 -6.04 30.64
N ASP A 450 2.64 -6.05 31.98
CA ASP A 450 1.65 -6.79 32.76
C ASP A 450 0.22 -6.28 32.48
N GLN A 451 0.05 -4.97 32.27
CA GLN A 451 -1.23 -4.41 31.85
C GLN A 451 -1.61 -4.90 30.43
N LYS A 452 -0.68 -4.85 29.47
CA LYS A 452 -0.92 -5.29 28.09
C LYS A 452 -1.22 -6.79 27.98
N VAL A 453 -0.62 -7.61 28.83
CA VAL A 453 -0.97 -9.03 28.94
C VAL A 453 -2.41 -9.21 29.46
N LYS A 454 -2.85 -8.44 30.47
CA LYS A 454 -4.24 -8.47 30.95
C LYS A 454 -5.25 -8.01 29.90
N GLU A 455 -4.88 -7.03 29.10
CA GLU A 455 -5.67 -6.52 27.96
C GLU A 455 -5.64 -7.48 26.75
N GLN A 456 -4.89 -8.58 26.81
CA GLN A 456 -4.68 -9.56 25.73
C GLN A 456 -4.05 -8.97 24.46
N THR A 457 -3.37 -7.84 24.57
CA THR A 457 -2.64 -7.18 23.47
C THR A 457 -1.16 -7.57 23.44
N LEU A 458 -0.64 -8.26 24.47
CA LEU A 458 0.69 -8.83 24.53
C LEU A 458 0.63 -10.28 24.99
N VAL A 459 1.33 -11.17 24.29
CA VAL A 459 1.40 -12.60 24.64
C VAL A 459 2.22 -12.79 25.92
N SER A 460 1.63 -13.39 26.95
CA SER A 460 2.27 -13.54 28.27
C SER A 460 3.61 -14.28 28.20
N GLY A 461 3.70 -15.36 27.40
CA GLY A 461 4.94 -16.13 27.24
C GLY A 461 6.09 -15.32 26.63
N VAL A 462 5.77 -14.36 25.75
CA VAL A 462 6.76 -13.45 25.19
C VAL A 462 7.26 -12.48 26.25
N ALA A 463 6.34 -11.83 26.98
CA ALA A 463 6.69 -10.92 28.07
C ALA A 463 7.55 -11.61 29.16
N GLU A 464 7.18 -12.81 29.59
CA GLU A 464 7.94 -13.55 30.60
C GLU A 464 9.32 -13.99 30.09
N GLY A 465 9.43 -14.40 28.82
CA GLY A 465 10.69 -14.84 28.22
C GLY A 465 11.74 -13.74 28.08
N MET A 466 11.32 -12.47 28.09
CA MET A 466 12.21 -11.31 27.94
C MET A 466 12.60 -10.65 29.28
N LYS A 467 12.04 -11.11 30.41
CA LYS A 467 12.39 -10.58 31.73
C LYS A 467 13.85 -10.91 32.10
N LYS A 468 14.58 -9.89 32.56
CA LYS A 468 15.91 -10.01 33.17
C LYS A 468 15.78 -9.65 34.67
N ASP A 469 16.15 -10.56 35.55
CA ASP A 469 16.01 -10.43 36.99
C ASP A 469 14.59 -10.01 37.45
N GLY A 470 13.57 -10.55 36.78
CA GLY A 470 12.16 -10.28 37.04
C GLY A 470 11.63 -8.95 36.52
N LYS A 471 12.40 -8.20 35.78
CA LYS A 471 12.05 -6.91 35.16
C LYS A 471 12.10 -6.97 33.66
N LEU A 472 11.26 -6.18 33.01
CA LEU A 472 11.19 -6.06 31.57
C LEU A 472 11.67 -4.66 31.13
N TYR A 473 12.68 -4.60 30.25
CA TYR A 473 13.27 -3.36 29.76
C TYR A 473 13.11 -3.16 28.26
N GLU A 474 12.62 -4.18 27.56
CA GLU A 474 12.43 -4.17 26.14
C GLU A 474 11.17 -4.94 25.75
N LEU A 475 10.52 -4.54 24.67
CA LEU A 475 9.36 -5.21 24.08
C LEU A 475 9.68 -5.58 22.63
N PRO A 476 9.38 -6.81 22.19
CA PRO A 476 9.58 -7.18 20.81
C PRO A 476 8.48 -6.57 19.93
N ALA A 477 8.84 -5.94 18.82
CA ALA A 477 7.87 -5.50 17.83
C ALA A 477 7.26 -6.70 17.08
N THR A 478 8.05 -7.77 16.89
CA THR A 478 7.60 -9.04 16.29
C THR A 478 8.28 -10.22 16.95
N PHE A 479 7.63 -11.38 16.86
CA PHE A 479 8.25 -12.64 17.25
C PHE A 479 7.89 -13.74 16.27
N ARG A 480 8.72 -14.78 16.19
CA ARG A 480 8.47 -15.93 15.33
C ARG A 480 8.29 -17.17 16.22
N LEU A 481 7.23 -17.92 15.94
CA LEU A 481 7.01 -19.22 16.56
C LEU A 481 7.33 -20.31 15.54
N PRO A 482 8.16 -21.30 15.89
CA PRO A 482 8.30 -22.49 15.06
C PRO A 482 6.96 -23.27 15.10
N VAL A 483 6.41 -23.56 13.94
CA VAL A 483 5.16 -24.31 13.81
C VAL A 483 5.45 -25.62 13.08
N PHE A 484 4.92 -26.71 13.62
CA PHE A 484 4.98 -28.02 12.98
C PHE A 484 3.61 -28.35 12.41
N TYR A 485 3.59 -28.72 11.14
CA TYR A 485 2.41 -29.23 10.46
C TYR A 485 2.54 -30.73 10.25
N GLY A 486 1.51 -31.48 10.56
CA GLY A 486 1.50 -32.93 10.38
C GLY A 486 0.17 -33.55 10.75
N THR A 487 0.07 -34.89 10.62
CA THR A 487 -1.08 -35.62 11.13
C THR A 487 -1.13 -35.52 12.67
N GLU A 488 -2.31 -35.64 13.26
CA GLU A 488 -2.50 -35.61 14.72
C GLU A 488 -1.56 -36.62 15.43
N GLU A 489 -1.38 -37.80 14.86
CA GLU A 489 -0.44 -38.84 15.38
C GLU A 489 1.01 -38.36 15.36
N ALA A 490 1.43 -37.64 14.32
CA ALA A 490 2.79 -37.09 14.20
C ALA A 490 3.00 -35.95 15.19
N ILE A 491 2.04 -35.00 15.29
CA ILE A 491 2.11 -33.85 16.19
C ILE A 491 2.13 -34.29 17.65
N ALA A 492 1.31 -35.27 18.04
CA ALA A 492 1.28 -35.83 19.40
C ALA A 492 2.60 -36.45 19.89
N ARG A 493 3.54 -36.71 18.98
CA ARG A 493 4.87 -37.27 19.28
C ARG A 493 5.99 -36.23 19.29
N LEU A 494 5.68 -34.95 19.08
CA LEU A 494 6.67 -33.89 19.00
C LEU A 494 6.82 -33.11 20.34
N ASP A 495 6.72 -33.80 21.46
CA ASP A 495 6.81 -33.25 22.81
C ASP A 495 8.24 -33.00 23.29
N SER A 496 9.25 -33.65 22.64
CA SER A 496 10.66 -33.50 22.95
C SER A 496 11.53 -33.73 21.73
N LEU A 497 12.78 -33.25 21.74
CA LEU A 497 13.77 -33.55 20.67
C LEU A 497 14.05 -35.05 20.53
N GLU A 498 14.00 -35.81 21.62
CA GLU A 498 14.20 -37.26 21.58
C GLU A 498 13.01 -37.97 20.94
N SER A 499 11.78 -37.51 21.20
CA SER A 499 10.58 -38.06 20.56
C SER A 499 10.57 -37.74 19.07
N VAL A 500 11.00 -36.53 18.66
CA VAL A 500 11.19 -36.15 17.24
C VAL A 500 12.20 -37.06 16.57
N LYS A 501 13.34 -37.32 17.20
CA LYS A 501 14.37 -38.20 16.68
C LYS A 501 13.87 -39.65 16.49
N GLN A 502 13.22 -40.23 17.49
CA GLN A 502 12.62 -41.56 17.44
C GLN A 502 11.55 -41.66 16.35
N PHE A 503 10.71 -40.63 16.20
CA PHE A 503 9.73 -40.60 15.13
C PHE A 503 10.37 -40.56 13.73
N LEU A 504 11.44 -39.80 13.55
CA LEU A 504 12.17 -39.70 12.29
C LEU A 504 12.91 -41.03 11.97
N GLU A 505 13.51 -41.66 12.96
CA GLU A 505 14.16 -42.98 12.83
C GLU A 505 13.15 -44.07 12.45
N ALA A 506 11.96 -44.04 13.02
CA ALA A 506 10.87 -44.97 12.68
C ALA A 506 10.32 -44.78 11.25
N GLN A 507 10.47 -43.58 10.67
CA GLN A 507 10.06 -43.27 9.28
C GLN A 507 11.15 -43.53 8.23
N SER A 508 12.34 -43.99 8.62
CA SER A 508 13.53 -44.13 7.74
C SER A 508 13.41 -45.12 6.58
N GLY A 509 12.26 -45.75 6.35
CA GLY A 509 11.94 -46.58 5.19
C GLY A 509 11.08 -45.91 4.10
N ARG A 510 10.58 -44.71 4.29
CA ARG A 510 9.76 -43.97 3.31
C ARG A 510 10.50 -42.73 2.83
N LYS A 511 10.52 -42.52 1.50
CA LYS A 511 11.21 -41.45 0.76
C LYS A 511 11.59 -40.22 1.62
N ARG A 512 12.90 -39.93 1.71
CA ARG A 512 13.48 -38.76 2.34
C ARG A 512 12.87 -37.49 1.73
N LEU A 513 11.79 -36.98 2.29
CA LEU A 513 11.27 -35.67 2.00
C LEU A 513 11.90 -34.70 3.00
N SER A 514 12.78 -33.83 2.50
CA SER A 514 13.11 -32.44 2.96
C SER A 514 13.24 -32.10 4.44
N VAL A 515 13.22 -33.02 5.39
CA VAL A 515 13.39 -32.74 6.83
C VAL A 515 14.78 -32.16 7.12
N GLN A 516 15.78 -32.51 6.33
CA GLN A 516 17.15 -31.99 6.46
C GLN A 516 17.22 -30.48 6.17
N ARG A 517 16.35 -29.94 5.30
CA ARG A 517 16.24 -28.50 5.03
C ARG A 517 15.46 -27.73 6.13
N LEU A 518 14.52 -28.40 6.79
CA LEU A 518 13.78 -27.82 7.92
C LEU A 518 14.65 -27.76 9.18
N MET A 519 15.38 -28.85 9.48
CA MET A 519 16.27 -28.90 10.64
C MET A 519 17.48 -27.98 10.52
N SER A 520 18.05 -27.79 9.33
CA SER A 520 19.14 -26.82 9.14
C SER A 520 18.68 -25.37 9.30
N ARG A 521 17.45 -25.04 8.92
CA ARG A 521 16.88 -23.72 9.17
C ARG A 521 16.47 -23.50 10.63
N LEU A 522 15.98 -24.52 11.34
CA LEU A 522 15.67 -24.46 12.76
C LEU A 522 16.93 -24.33 13.63
N LEU A 523 18.01 -25.08 13.34
CA LEU A 523 19.26 -24.97 14.09
C LEU A 523 19.99 -23.62 13.84
N ILE A 524 19.93 -23.06 12.63
CA ILE A 524 20.55 -21.75 12.32
C ILE A 524 19.78 -20.59 12.97
N SER A 525 18.46 -20.71 13.19
CA SER A 525 17.68 -19.69 13.92
C SER A 525 17.79 -19.77 15.45
N TYR A 526 18.33 -20.87 16.00
CA TYR A 526 18.56 -21.06 17.44
C TYR A 526 20.00 -20.71 17.88
N LEU A 527 20.90 -20.51 16.92
CA LEU A 527 22.32 -20.18 17.14
C LEU A 527 22.69 -18.77 16.67
N ARG A 528 21.71 -17.92 16.39
CA ARG A 528 21.92 -16.49 16.13
C ARG A 528 21.14 -15.67 17.12
#